data_5804ae30afe0db40835f185de202d5eb
#
_entry.id   5804ae30afe0db40835f185de202d5eb
#
_cell.length_a   1.000
_cell.length_b   1.000
_cell.length_c   1.000
_cell.angle_alpha   90.00
_cell.angle_beta   90.00
_cell.angle_gamma   90.00
#
_symmetry.space_group_name_H-M   'P 1'
#
loop_
_entity.id
_entity.type
_entity.pdbx_description
1 polymer ?
#
loop_
_entity_poly.entity_id
_entity_poly.type
_entity_poly.pdbx_seq_one_letter_code
_entity_poly.pdbx_strand_id
1 'polypeptide(L)'
;MSDDTIFINRELSWLDFNRRVLALGKDKNVPLAERVKFLAIYGSNLDEFFMVRVGSLQERANLEQEQGKKVKRENKTNMSAAEQLTAIMPKTAQLQEECDKYYAKALEALAECGWRKVDLDHLSKEDEHFWKKYFQTELFPILSPQIVDNRHPFPFLRNKEIYLGVLLKEKHPAGQSLGIIPISSQMERIHVVKKDGETQFALTEELVLHFAASIFGKETIQEKCLFRVTRNADIDVKEGMMDHDIDYREIMTELLKRRRKLAAVRLQIPPAPAPEVERLLCNRLLLTHKRVFEQKSPLDLSFFYKLTGLSLIHISEPTRPY
;
A
#
# COMPACT_ATOMS: atom_id res chain seq x y z
N MET A 1 -39.15 19.52 -7.22
CA MET A 1 -38.30 18.40 -6.81
C MET A 1 -37.05 18.50 -7.64
N SER A 2 -35.89 18.82 -7.04
CA SER A 2 -34.64 19.01 -7.76
C SER A 2 -34.16 17.66 -8.31
N ASP A 3 -33.73 17.65 -9.55
CA ASP A 3 -33.24 16.51 -10.32
C ASP A 3 -31.95 15.88 -9.72
N ASP A 4 -31.47 16.43 -8.60
CA ASP A 4 -30.20 16.11 -7.94
C ASP A 4 -30.14 14.71 -7.31
N THR A 5 -31.28 14.00 -7.18
CA THR A 5 -31.34 12.67 -6.56
C THR A 5 -31.21 11.51 -7.55
N ILE A 6 -31.22 11.78 -8.84
CA ILE A 6 -31.23 10.73 -9.89
C ILE A 6 -29.80 10.29 -10.25
N PHE A 7 -28.82 11.17 -10.10
CA PHE A 7 -27.44 10.91 -10.49
C PHE A 7 -26.54 10.64 -9.29
N ILE A 8 -25.73 9.60 -9.39
CA ILE A 8 -24.67 9.30 -8.44
C ILE A 8 -23.37 9.93 -8.97
N ASN A 9 -22.54 10.52 -8.07
CA ASN A 9 -21.24 11.03 -8.45
C ASN A 9 -20.40 9.93 -9.11
N ARG A 10 -19.71 10.28 -10.19
CA ARG A 10 -18.94 9.34 -11.01
C ARG A 10 -17.89 8.58 -10.21
N GLU A 11 -17.17 9.25 -9.31
CA GLU A 11 -16.11 8.64 -8.52
C GLU A 11 -16.67 7.70 -7.43
N LEU A 12 -17.80 8.06 -6.84
CA LEU A 12 -18.52 7.18 -5.90
C LEU A 12 -19.10 5.94 -6.60
N SER A 13 -19.65 6.13 -7.81
CA SER A 13 -20.11 5.03 -8.66
C SER A 13 -18.97 4.08 -9.04
N TRP A 14 -17.77 4.63 -9.30
CA TRP A 14 -16.59 3.82 -9.59
C TRP A 14 -16.18 2.95 -8.38
N LEU A 15 -16.25 3.49 -7.17
CA LEU A 15 -16.02 2.71 -5.95
C LEU A 15 -17.05 1.57 -5.81
N ASP A 16 -18.32 1.80 -6.16
CA ASP A 16 -19.34 0.75 -6.18
C ASP A 16 -19.06 -0.32 -7.24
N PHE A 17 -18.51 0.07 -8.39
CA PHE A 17 -18.02 -0.90 -9.37
C PHE A 17 -16.89 -1.75 -8.77
N ASN A 18 -15.88 -1.14 -8.16
CA ASN A 18 -14.76 -1.88 -7.57
C ASN A 18 -15.20 -2.76 -6.38
N ARG A 19 -16.26 -2.37 -5.66
CA ARG A 19 -16.91 -3.22 -4.66
C ARG A 19 -17.49 -4.50 -5.25
N ARG A 20 -18.07 -4.43 -6.46
CA ARG A 20 -18.55 -5.63 -7.17
C ARG A 20 -17.41 -6.56 -7.56
N VAL A 21 -16.27 -6.01 -7.99
CA VAL A 21 -15.03 -6.78 -8.23
C VAL A 21 -14.58 -7.47 -6.94
N LEU A 22 -14.50 -6.72 -5.83
CA LEU A 22 -14.15 -7.27 -4.52
C LEU A 22 -15.10 -8.40 -4.08
N ALA A 23 -16.39 -8.28 -4.37
CA ALA A 23 -17.40 -9.26 -4.00
C ALA A 23 -17.17 -10.64 -4.64
N LEU A 24 -16.50 -10.72 -5.80
CA LEU A 24 -16.11 -12.00 -6.41
C LEU A 24 -15.09 -12.75 -5.55
N GLY A 25 -14.30 -12.05 -4.75
CA GLY A 25 -13.35 -12.65 -3.81
C GLY A 25 -14.00 -13.46 -2.68
N LYS A 26 -15.30 -13.25 -2.39
CA LYS A 26 -16.05 -14.02 -1.38
C LYS A 26 -17.00 -15.08 -1.98
N ASP A 27 -17.26 -15.02 -3.28
CA ASP A 27 -18.25 -15.90 -3.93
C ASP A 27 -17.71 -17.32 -4.00
N LYS A 28 -18.38 -18.24 -3.30
CA LYS A 28 -18.01 -19.66 -3.24
C LYS A 28 -18.21 -20.42 -4.57
N ASN A 29 -18.98 -19.85 -5.52
CA ASN A 29 -19.13 -20.40 -6.85
C ASN A 29 -17.91 -20.09 -7.76
N VAL A 30 -17.05 -19.17 -7.34
CA VAL A 30 -15.80 -18.83 -8.02
C VAL A 30 -14.69 -19.72 -7.46
N PRO A 31 -13.86 -20.37 -8.29
CA PRO A 31 -12.71 -21.17 -7.83
C PRO A 31 -11.79 -20.37 -6.93
N LEU A 32 -11.21 -20.99 -5.89
CA LEU A 32 -10.41 -20.29 -4.88
C LEU A 32 -9.25 -19.49 -5.49
N ALA A 33 -8.55 -20.06 -6.48
CA ALA A 33 -7.47 -19.37 -7.19
C ALA A 33 -7.93 -18.05 -7.86
N GLU A 34 -9.12 -18.04 -8.43
CA GLU A 34 -9.70 -16.84 -9.02
C GLU A 34 -10.20 -15.85 -7.95
N ARG A 35 -10.78 -16.36 -6.86
CA ARG A 35 -11.21 -15.50 -5.73
C ARG A 35 -10.07 -14.66 -5.18
N VAL A 36 -8.90 -15.26 -4.94
CA VAL A 36 -7.73 -14.52 -4.43
C VAL A 36 -7.18 -13.54 -5.48
N LYS A 37 -7.27 -13.86 -6.78
CA LYS A 37 -6.93 -12.91 -7.85
C LYS A 37 -7.86 -11.70 -7.86
N PHE A 38 -9.17 -11.87 -7.60
CA PHE A 38 -10.09 -10.74 -7.51
C PHE A 38 -9.78 -9.80 -6.35
N LEU A 39 -9.22 -10.30 -5.23
CA LEU A 39 -8.71 -9.44 -4.16
C LEU A 39 -7.51 -8.60 -4.65
N ALA A 40 -6.60 -9.22 -5.41
CA ALA A 40 -5.46 -8.50 -6.00
C ALA A 40 -5.91 -7.47 -7.06
N ILE A 41 -6.88 -7.82 -7.91
CA ILE A 41 -7.48 -6.91 -8.92
C ILE A 41 -8.14 -5.72 -8.21
N TYR A 42 -8.93 -5.95 -7.15
CA TYR A 42 -9.53 -4.88 -6.35
C TYR A 42 -8.47 -3.90 -5.85
N GLY A 43 -7.37 -4.40 -5.27
CA GLY A 43 -6.27 -3.59 -4.77
C GLY A 43 -5.60 -2.76 -5.88
N SER A 44 -5.28 -3.40 -7.01
CA SER A 44 -4.67 -2.73 -8.18
C SER A 44 -5.58 -1.65 -8.76
N ASN A 45 -6.87 -1.92 -8.88
CA ASN A 45 -7.86 -0.94 -9.33
C ASN A 45 -7.93 0.26 -8.37
N LEU A 46 -7.92 0.00 -7.07
CA LEU A 46 -7.96 1.06 -6.07
C LEU A 46 -6.69 1.92 -6.10
N ASP A 47 -5.52 1.31 -6.31
CA ASP A 47 -4.27 2.04 -6.52
C ASP A 47 -4.36 3.02 -7.70
N GLU A 48 -4.83 2.54 -8.86
CA GLU A 48 -5.00 3.37 -10.05
C GLU A 48 -6.02 4.50 -9.81
N PHE A 49 -7.13 4.20 -9.14
CA PHE A 49 -8.12 5.21 -8.76
C PHE A 49 -7.50 6.32 -7.91
N PHE A 50 -6.70 5.98 -6.90
CA PHE A 50 -6.01 6.98 -6.09
C PHE A 50 -4.96 7.74 -6.88
N MET A 51 -4.18 7.06 -7.70
CA MET A 51 -3.14 7.69 -8.52
C MET A 51 -3.71 8.71 -9.51
N VAL A 52 -4.80 8.36 -10.20
CA VAL A 52 -5.32 9.17 -11.30
C VAL A 52 -6.47 10.06 -10.85
N ARG A 53 -7.54 9.47 -10.27
CA ARG A 53 -8.77 10.22 -9.96
C ARG A 53 -8.64 11.05 -8.69
N VAL A 54 -8.21 10.44 -7.59
CA VAL A 54 -8.01 11.15 -6.32
C VAL A 54 -6.87 12.16 -6.45
N GLY A 55 -5.80 11.81 -7.18
CA GLY A 55 -4.71 12.72 -7.49
C GLY A 55 -5.18 13.98 -8.20
N SER A 56 -5.93 13.85 -9.28
CA SER A 56 -6.50 14.99 -10.04
C SER A 56 -7.48 15.83 -9.21
N LEU A 57 -8.34 15.18 -8.40
CA LEU A 57 -9.26 15.90 -7.50
C LEU A 57 -8.48 16.70 -6.46
N GLN A 58 -7.39 16.14 -5.91
CA GLN A 58 -6.56 16.83 -4.92
C GLN A 58 -5.86 18.04 -5.52
N GLU A 59 -5.27 17.88 -6.70
CA GLU A 59 -4.61 19.00 -7.39
C GLU A 59 -5.61 20.13 -7.65
N ARG A 60 -6.82 19.78 -8.12
CA ARG A 60 -7.88 20.77 -8.32
C ARG A 60 -8.30 21.47 -7.03
N ALA A 61 -8.52 20.72 -5.93
CA ALA A 61 -8.90 21.29 -4.65
C ALA A 61 -7.82 22.24 -4.11
N ASN A 62 -6.53 21.91 -4.27
CA ASN A 62 -5.41 22.75 -3.87
C ASN A 62 -5.36 24.05 -4.71
N LEU A 63 -5.53 23.96 -6.04
CA LEU A 63 -5.55 25.12 -6.92
C LEU A 63 -6.73 26.06 -6.63
N GLU A 64 -7.89 25.52 -6.32
CA GLU A 64 -9.08 26.28 -5.92
C GLU A 64 -8.82 27.06 -4.63
N GLN A 65 -8.14 26.43 -3.67
CA GLN A 65 -7.80 27.03 -2.38
C GLN A 65 -6.68 28.08 -2.48
N GLU A 66 -5.58 27.78 -3.21
CA GLU A 66 -4.41 28.68 -3.33
C GLU A 66 -4.66 29.92 -4.17
N GLN A 67 -5.45 29.79 -5.25
CA GLN A 67 -5.58 30.85 -6.26
C GLN A 67 -6.90 31.62 -6.17
N GLY A 68 -7.79 31.27 -5.21
CA GLY A 68 -9.13 31.88 -5.12
C GLY A 68 -9.95 31.72 -6.40
N LYS A 69 -9.59 30.73 -7.26
CA LYS A 69 -10.28 30.48 -8.52
C LYS A 69 -11.71 30.02 -8.26
N LYS A 70 -12.60 30.36 -9.18
CA LYS A 70 -13.98 29.89 -9.13
C LYS A 70 -14.02 28.37 -9.03
N VAL A 71 -14.63 27.85 -7.97
CA VAL A 71 -14.78 26.41 -7.71
C VAL A 71 -15.51 25.75 -8.89
N LYS A 72 -14.83 24.85 -9.58
CA LYS A 72 -15.43 24.07 -10.67
C LYS A 72 -16.17 22.86 -10.10
N ARG A 73 -17.49 22.87 -10.22
CA ARG A 73 -18.36 21.80 -9.74
C ARG A 73 -18.58 20.73 -10.81
N GLU A 74 -18.80 19.49 -10.35
CA GLU A 74 -19.16 18.36 -11.22
C GLU A 74 -20.59 18.58 -11.78
N ASN A 75 -20.79 18.25 -13.05
CA ASN A 75 -21.99 18.67 -13.81
C ASN A 75 -23.29 18.00 -13.36
N LYS A 76 -23.25 16.81 -12.75
CA LYS A 76 -24.43 16.02 -12.43
C LYS A 76 -24.83 16.12 -10.95
N THR A 77 -23.84 16.02 -10.06
CA THR A 77 -24.09 16.06 -8.60
C THR A 77 -23.72 17.40 -7.98
N ASN A 78 -23.22 18.33 -8.77
CA ASN A 78 -22.81 19.67 -8.33
C ASN A 78 -21.79 19.68 -7.18
N MET A 79 -21.04 18.58 -7.00
CA MET A 79 -20.01 18.46 -5.97
C MET A 79 -18.72 19.16 -6.40
N SER A 80 -18.10 19.91 -5.51
CA SER A 80 -16.72 20.42 -5.67
C SER A 80 -15.69 19.28 -5.54
N ALA A 81 -14.44 19.52 -5.92
CA ALA A 81 -13.36 18.56 -5.75
C ALA A 81 -13.17 18.17 -4.26
N ALA A 82 -13.24 19.14 -3.35
CA ALA A 82 -13.11 18.90 -1.91
C ALA A 82 -14.28 18.08 -1.34
N GLU A 83 -15.52 18.35 -1.77
CA GLU A 83 -16.70 17.57 -1.38
C GLU A 83 -16.60 16.11 -1.87
N GLN A 84 -16.16 15.91 -3.11
CA GLN A 84 -15.93 14.57 -3.65
C GLN A 84 -14.86 13.81 -2.84
N LEU A 85 -13.71 14.43 -2.55
CA LEU A 85 -12.67 13.84 -1.71
C LEU A 85 -13.20 13.47 -0.33
N THR A 86 -14.00 14.34 0.28
CA THR A 86 -14.61 14.07 1.60
C THR A 86 -15.55 12.86 1.57
N ALA A 87 -16.26 12.63 0.47
CA ALA A 87 -17.13 11.46 0.31
C ALA A 87 -16.39 10.17 -0.06
N ILE A 88 -15.27 10.27 -0.81
CA ILE A 88 -14.44 9.13 -1.24
C ILE A 88 -13.76 8.45 -0.05
N MET A 89 -13.17 9.22 0.89
CA MET A 89 -12.33 8.66 1.95
C MET A 89 -13.07 7.66 2.85
N PRO A 90 -14.24 7.95 3.46
CA PRO A 90 -14.94 7.00 4.30
C PRO A 90 -15.47 5.79 3.52
N LYS A 91 -15.88 5.97 2.26
CA LYS A 91 -16.32 4.87 1.42
C LYS A 91 -15.16 3.93 1.09
N THR A 92 -13.97 4.47 0.88
CA THR A 92 -12.75 3.66 0.68
C THR A 92 -12.38 2.88 1.94
N ALA A 93 -12.44 3.50 3.12
CA ALA A 93 -12.18 2.83 4.40
C ALA A 93 -13.14 1.65 4.62
N GLN A 94 -14.43 1.84 4.34
CA GLN A 94 -15.43 0.77 4.42
C GLN A 94 -15.11 -0.40 3.46
N LEU A 95 -14.69 -0.09 2.23
CA LEU A 95 -14.29 -1.13 1.26
C LEU A 95 -13.03 -1.88 1.71
N GLN A 96 -12.11 -1.19 2.39
CA GLN A 96 -10.92 -1.83 2.94
C GLN A 96 -11.27 -2.82 4.05
N GLU A 97 -12.20 -2.47 4.95
CA GLU A 97 -12.72 -3.41 5.96
C GLU A 97 -13.39 -4.65 5.34
N GLU A 98 -14.11 -4.47 4.23
CA GLU A 98 -14.69 -5.60 3.49
C GLU A 98 -13.58 -6.47 2.89
N CYS A 99 -12.54 -5.86 2.31
CA CYS A 99 -11.38 -6.55 1.76
C CYS A 99 -10.66 -7.39 2.83
N ASP A 100 -10.42 -6.83 4.00
CA ASP A 100 -9.77 -7.51 5.12
C ASP A 100 -10.55 -8.77 5.56
N LYS A 101 -11.88 -8.67 5.61
CA LYS A 101 -12.76 -9.82 5.92
C LYS A 101 -12.68 -10.92 4.85
N TYR A 102 -12.59 -10.53 3.58
CA TYR A 102 -12.51 -11.50 2.48
C TYR A 102 -11.12 -12.12 2.37
N TYR A 103 -10.08 -11.34 2.66
CA TYR A 103 -8.72 -11.83 2.78
C TYR A 103 -8.58 -12.90 3.88
N ALA A 104 -9.12 -12.65 5.08
CA ALA A 104 -9.10 -13.62 6.17
C ALA A 104 -9.76 -14.95 5.75
N LYS A 105 -10.95 -14.90 5.12
CA LYS A 105 -11.65 -16.09 4.61
C LYS A 105 -10.89 -16.78 3.48
N ALA A 106 -10.15 -16.03 2.66
CA ALA A 106 -9.32 -16.61 1.61
C ALA A 106 -8.13 -17.37 2.21
N LEU A 107 -7.52 -16.89 3.29
CA LEU A 107 -6.46 -17.61 4.00
C LEU A 107 -6.97 -18.90 4.65
N GLU A 108 -8.17 -18.88 5.26
CA GLU A 108 -8.81 -20.09 5.80
C GLU A 108 -9.00 -21.14 4.69
N ALA A 109 -9.55 -20.74 3.55
CA ALA A 109 -9.75 -21.66 2.42
C ALA A 109 -8.44 -22.15 1.78
N LEU A 110 -7.39 -21.33 1.77
CA LEU A 110 -6.05 -21.75 1.33
C LEU A 110 -5.46 -22.80 2.28
N ALA A 111 -5.64 -22.61 3.60
CA ALA A 111 -5.18 -23.58 4.60
C ALA A 111 -5.90 -24.93 4.45
N GLU A 112 -7.19 -24.95 4.14
CA GLU A 112 -7.94 -26.18 3.82
C GLU A 112 -7.38 -26.91 2.58
N CYS A 113 -6.77 -26.16 1.65
CA CYS A 113 -6.08 -26.70 0.46
C CYS A 113 -4.59 -27.02 0.71
N GLY A 114 -4.12 -27.03 1.96
CA GLY A 114 -2.73 -27.32 2.32
C GLY A 114 -1.76 -26.16 2.10
N TRP A 115 -2.26 -24.93 1.90
CA TRP A 115 -1.45 -23.71 1.79
C TRP A 115 -1.65 -22.82 3.01
N ARG A 116 -0.68 -22.78 3.89
CA ARG A 116 -0.76 -22.05 5.16
C ARG A 116 0.17 -20.85 5.19
N LYS A 117 -0.38 -19.69 5.48
CA LYS A 117 0.45 -18.53 5.79
C LYS A 117 1.13 -18.71 7.15
N VAL A 118 2.42 -18.44 7.21
CA VAL A 118 3.21 -18.52 8.46
C VAL A 118 2.75 -17.43 9.42
N ASP A 119 2.47 -17.82 10.66
CA ASP A 119 2.25 -16.89 11.77
C ASP A 119 3.59 -16.61 12.45
N LEU A 120 4.20 -15.47 12.11
CA LEU A 120 5.51 -15.09 12.63
C LEU A 120 5.50 -14.69 14.10
N ASP A 121 4.33 -14.39 14.68
CA ASP A 121 4.21 -14.01 16.09
C ASP A 121 4.15 -15.26 17.02
N HIS A 122 3.80 -16.42 16.47
CA HIS A 122 3.64 -17.67 17.20
C HIS A 122 4.47 -18.83 16.62
N LEU A 123 5.73 -18.55 16.26
CA LEU A 123 6.65 -19.56 15.75
C LEU A 123 7.10 -20.55 16.83
N SER A 124 7.27 -21.82 16.46
CA SER A 124 8.05 -22.76 17.26
C SER A 124 9.52 -22.32 17.31
N LYS A 125 10.29 -22.78 18.29
CA LYS A 125 11.73 -22.47 18.37
C LYS A 125 12.50 -22.93 17.14
N GLU A 126 12.06 -24.01 16.51
CA GLU A 126 12.64 -24.59 15.31
C GLU A 126 12.34 -23.72 14.07
N ASP A 127 11.09 -23.27 13.93
CA ASP A 127 10.67 -22.39 12.86
C ASP A 127 11.30 -20.99 12.99
N GLU A 128 11.38 -20.45 14.22
CA GLU A 128 12.08 -19.19 14.49
C GLU A 128 13.55 -19.27 14.06
N HIS A 129 14.24 -20.39 14.40
CA HIS A 129 15.62 -20.61 13.98
C HIS A 129 15.75 -20.70 12.46
N PHE A 130 14.83 -21.43 11.81
CA PHE A 130 14.80 -21.59 10.36
C PHE A 130 14.59 -20.23 9.66
N TRP A 131 13.52 -19.50 10.02
CA TRP A 131 13.21 -18.22 9.38
C TRP A 131 14.24 -17.14 9.68
N LYS A 132 14.84 -17.17 10.87
CA LYS A 132 15.95 -16.26 11.20
C LYS A 132 17.19 -16.54 10.34
N LYS A 133 17.55 -17.80 10.16
CA LYS A 133 18.66 -18.18 9.27
C LYS A 133 18.35 -17.76 7.84
N TYR A 134 17.15 -18.07 7.35
CA TYR A 134 16.68 -17.67 6.03
C TYR A 134 16.77 -16.15 5.83
N PHE A 135 16.25 -15.39 6.77
CA PHE A 135 16.34 -13.95 6.75
C PHE A 135 17.79 -13.45 6.66
N GLN A 136 18.69 -14.00 7.46
CA GLN A 136 20.10 -13.59 7.50
C GLN A 136 20.87 -13.92 6.23
N THR A 137 20.54 -15.03 5.56
CA THR A 137 21.26 -15.47 4.36
C THR A 137 20.68 -14.90 3.08
N GLU A 138 19.37 -14.80 2.97
CA GLU A 138 18.69 -14.46 1.71
C GLU A 138 18.20 -13.01 1.66
N LEU A 139 17.63 -12.49 2.76
CA LEU A 139 17.00 -11.18 2.75
C LEU A 139 17.91 -10.06 3.25
N PHE A 140 18.55 -10.26 4.39
CA PHE A 140 19.37 -9.21 5.02
C PHE A 140 20.45 -8.62 4.09
N PRO A 141 21.18 -9.41 3.27
CA PRO A 141 22.24 -8.88 2.42
C PRO A 141 21.74 -7.94 1.29
N ILE A 142 20.49 -8.05 0.91
CA ILE A 142 19.90 -7.25 -0.18
C ILE A 142 19.06 -6.06 0.33
N LEU A 143 18.90 -5.94 1.65
CA LEU A 143 18.21 -4.80 2.25
C LEU A 143 19.11 -3.56 2.27
N SER A 144 18.52 -2.40 2.05
CA SER A 144 19.20 -1.11 2.06
C SER A 144 18.57 -0.18 3.09
N PRO A 145 18.86 -0.38 4.40
CA PRO A 145 18.32 0.48 5.44
C PRO A 145 18.87 1.90 5.32
N GLN A 146 17.99 2.90 5.45
CA GLN A 146 18.34 4.32 5.45
C GLN A 146 17.93 4.92 6.79
N ILE A 147 18.80 5.74 7.37
CA ILE A 147 18.48 6.48 8.61
C ILE A 147 18.22 7.93 8.24
N VAL A 148 17.05 8.42 8.62
CA VAL A 148 16.63 9.81 8.46
C VAL A 148 16.76 10.50 9.81
N ASP A 149 17.60 11.49 9.87
CA ASP A 149 17.85 12.33 11.04
C ASP A 149 17.97 13.82 10.63
N ASN A 150 18.46 14.66 11.52
CA ASN A 150 18.66 16.08 11.22
C ASN A 150 19.75 16.33 10.14
N ARG A 151 20.60 15.37 9.84
CA ARG A 151 21.70 15.47 8.86
C ARG A 151 21.35 14.81 7.53
N HIS A 152 20.48 13.81 7.56
CA HIS A 152 20.10 13.03 6.38
C HIS A 152 18.66 13.35 5.99
N PRO A 153 18.44 13.91 4.79
CA PRO A 153 17.10 14.29 4.35
C PRO A 153 16.19 13.08 4.19
N PHE A 154 14.88 13.31 4.33
CA PHE A 154 13.88 12.28 4.10
C PHE A 154 13.95 11.78 2.64
N PRO A 155 14.08 10.46 2.40
CA PRO A 155 14.22 9.92 1.07
C PRO A 155 12.94 10.09 0.26
N PHE A 156 13.08 10.11 -1.07
CA PHE A 156 11.93 10.04 -1.94
C PHE A 156 11.36 8.61 -1.93
N LEU A 157 10.19 8.47 -1.32
CA LEU A 157 9.48 7.19 -1.29
C LEU A 157 8.82 6.95 -2.65
N ARG A 158 9.15 5.81 -3.27
CA ARG A 158 8.59 5.42 -4.57
C ARG A 158 7.11 5.09 -4.45
N ASN A 159 6.38 5.34 -5.53
CA ASN A 159 4.95 5.05 -5.61
C ASN A 159 4.67 3.55 -5.49
N LYS A 160 3.72 3.16 -4.66
CA LYS A 160 3.24 1.79 -4.42
C LYS A 160 4.28 0.82 -3.83
N GLU A 161 5.47 1.25 -3.51
CA GLU A 161 6.47 0.41 -2.84
C GLU A 161 6.14 0.28 -1.35
N ILE A 162 6.41 -0.90 -0.79
CA ILE A 162 6.24 -1.18 0.64
C ILE A 162 7.54 -0.80 1.35
N TYR A 163 7.41 -0.23 2.52
CA TYR A 163 8.54 0.15 3.37
C TYR A 163 8.32 -0.35 4.79
N LEU A 164 9.40 -0.67 5.46
CA LEU A 164 9.43 -0.74 6.91
C LEU A 164 9.92 0.60 7.47
N GLY A 165 9.11 1.23 8.32
CA GLY A 165 9.47 2.38 9.13
C GLY A 165 9.81 1.95 10.56
N VAL A 166 10.92 2.43 11.10
CA VAL A 166 11.38 2.09 12.44
C VAL A 166 11.78 3.36 13.17
N LEU A 167 11.11 3.68 14.26
CA LEU A 167 11.50 4.76 15.14
C LEU A 167 12.63 4.28 16.05
N LEU A 168 13.77 4.95 15.95
CA LEU A 168 14.97 4.59 16.69
C LEU A 168 15.16 5.50 17.92
N LYS A 169 15.56 4.90 19.04
CA LYS A 169 15.95 5.63 20.22
C LYS A 169 17.33 6.24 20.03
N GLU A 170 17.44 7.55 20.10
CA GLU A 170 18.74 8.23 20.00
C GLU A 170 19.57 8.09 21.27
N LYS A 171 20.88 8.00 21.07
CA LYS A 171 21.87 8.04 22.17
C LYS A 171 22.14 9.46 22.69
N HIS A 172 21.68 10.49 21.99
CA HIS A 172 21.88 11.90 22.32
C HIS A 172 20.56 12.67 22.27
N PRO A 173 20.37 13.74 23.10
CA PRO A 173 19.08 14.40 23.27
C PRO A 173 18.59 15.28 22.10
N ALA A 174 19.10 15.11 20.91
CA ALA A 174 18.89 16.03 19.79
C ALA A 174 17.82 15.63 18.75
N GLY A 175 17.01 14.60 18.98
CA GLY A 175 15.93 14.30 18.05
C GLY A 175 15.59 12.82 17.89
N GLN A 176 14.56 12.53 17.14
CA GLN A 176 14.14 11.17 16.80
C GLN A 176 14.69 10.80 15.42
N SER A 177 15.30 9.62 15.29
CA SER A 177 15.77 9.09 14.02
C SER A 177 14.77 8.06 13.49
N LEU A 178 14.43 8.15 12.21
CA LEU A 178 13.56 7.22 11.52
C LEU A 178 14.38 6.33 10.59
N GLY A 179 14.44 5.02 10.87
CA GLY A 179 14.95 4.02 9.95
C GLY A 179 13.89 3.72 8.88
N ILE A 180 14.28 3.70 7.63
CA ILE A 180 13.41 3.33 6.50
C ILE A 180 14.08 2.23 5.71
N ILE A 181 13.37 1.11 5.49
CA ILE A 181 13.83 0.02 4.64
C ILE A 181 12.86 -0.15 3.48
N PRO A 182 13.29 0.11 2.24
CA PRO A 182 12.49 -0.20 1.07
C PRO A 182 12.41 -1.72 0.85
N ILE A 183 11.21 -2.23 0.61
CA ILE A 183 10.98 -3.60 0.18
C ILE A 183 10.67 -3.54 -1.30
N SER A 184 11.75 -3.63 -2.08
CA SER A 184 11.69 -3.42 -3.52
C SER A 184 10.79 -4.44 -4.21
N SER A 185 10.02 -3.99 -5.19
CA SER A 185 9.21 -4.85 -6.06
C SER A 185 10.05 -5.86 -6.89
N GLN A 186 11.36 -5.66 -6.96
CA GLN A 186 12.29 -6.60 -7.60
C GLN A 186 12.67 -7.79 -6.70
N MET A 187 12.43 -7.69 -5.39
CA MET A 187 12.66 -8.79 -4.46
C MET A 187 11.58 -9.87 -4.64
N GLU A 188 11.97 -11.14 -4.43
CA GLU A 188 10.99 -12.21 -4.29
C GLU A 188 10.10 -11.90 -3.09
N ARG A 189 8.77 -11.86 -3.30
CA ARG A 189 7.85 -11.40 -2.27
C ARG A 189 7.25 -12.52 -1.45
N ILE A 190 7.22 -13.75 -2.01
CA ILE A 190 6.66 -14.94 -1.35
C ILE A 190 7.76 -15.95 -1.16
N HIS A 191 7.96 -16.39 0.07
CA HIS A 191 8.90 -17.44 0.43
C HIS A 191 8.12 -18.67 0.84
N VAL A 192 8.31 -19.77 0.09
CA VAL A 192 7.54 -21.01 0.23
C VAL A 192 8.42 -22.10 0.81
N VAL A 193 7.92 -22.80 1.81
CA VAL A 193 8.58 -23.93 2.46
C VAL A 193 7.60 -25.10 2.55
N LYS A 194 8.06 -26.32 2.25
CA LYS A 194 7.30 -27.55 2.49
C LYS A 194 7.69 -28.12 3.85
N LYS A 195 6.72 -28.27 4.75
CA LYS A 195 6.92 -28.83 6.08
C LYS A 195 5.72 -29.69 6.45
N ASP A 196 5.97 -30.90 6.95
CA ASP A 196 4.94 -31.83 7.45
C ASP A 196 3.81 -32.12 6.46
N GLY A 197 4.10 -32.12 5.17
CA GLY A 197 3.11 -32.35 4.10
C GLY A 197 2.29 -31.09 3.73
N GLU A 198 2.43 -30.00 4.44
CA GLU A 198 1.81 -28.69 4.12
C GLU A 198 2.78 -27.79 3.37
N THR A 199 2.22 -26.89 2.59
CA THR A 199 2.97 -25.80 1.95
C THR A 199 2.77 -24.54 2.78
N GLN A 200 3.84 -24.07 3.42
CA GLN A 200 3.82 -22.82 4.21
C GLN A 200 4.40 -21.68 3.39
N PHE A 201 3.88 -20.47 3.57
CA PHE A 201 4.44 -19.28 2.93
C PHE A 201 4.50 -18.08 3.87
N ALA A 202 5.54 -17.26 3.69
CA ALA A 202 5.71 -15.97 4.36
C ALA A 202 5.95 -14.87 3.33
N LEU A 203 5.61 -13.63 3.67
CA LEU A 203 5.87 -12.46 2.84
C LEU A 203 7.15 -11.77 3.28
N THR A 204 7.93 -11.25 2.32
CA THR A 204 9.19 -10.53 2.59
C THR A 204 8.98 -9.39 3.59
N GLU A 205 7.95 -8.57 3.39
CA GLU A 205 7.66 -7.43 4.28
C GLU A 205 7.40 -7.85 5.72
N GLU A 206 6.76 -9.00 5.93
CA GLU A 206 6.47 -9.53 7.26
C GLU A 206 7.73 -10.10 7.93
N LEU A 207 8.58 -10.81 7.17
CA LEU A 207 9.88 -11.27 7.64
C LEU A 207 10.80 -10.11 8.02
N VAL A 208 10.84 -9.05 7.19
CA VAL A 208 11.63 -7.84 7.47
C VAL A 208 11.12 -7.12 8.72
N LEU A 209 9.79 -7.02 8.90
CA LEU A 209 9.18 -6.47 10.10
C LEU A 209 9.52 -7.29 11.34
N HIS A 210 9.39 -8.62 11.26
CA HIS A 210 9.64 -9.53 12.39
C HIS A 210 11.10 -9.46 12.83
N PHE A 211 12.05 -9.56 11.89
CA PHE A 211 13.48 -9.55 12.16
C PHE A 211 14.14 -8.15 12.14
N ALA A 212 13.37 -7.08 12.20
CA ALA A 212 13.88 -5.70 12.19
C ALA A 212 14.95 -5.45 13.27
N ALA A 213 14.86 -6.13 14.42
CA ALA A 213 15.85 -6.05 15.49
C ALA A 213 17.24 -6.56 15.08
N SER A 214 17.33 -7.44 14.10
CA SER A 214 18.61 -7.91 13.56
C SER A 214 19.30 -6.85 12.69
N ILE A 215 18.56 -5.86 12.21
CA ILE A 215 19.07 -4.77 11.35
C ILE A 215 19.50 -3.58 12.20
N PHE A 216 18.62 -3.12 13.11
CA PHE A 216 18.82 -1.88 13.87
C PHE A 216 19.29 -2.09 15.30
N GLY A 217 19.30 -3.33 15.79
CA GLY A 217 19.51 -3.66 17.20
C GLY A 217 18.23 -3.54 18.03
N LYS A 218 17.95 -4.55 18.85
CA LYS A 218 16.69 -4.67 19.60
C LYS A 218 16.42 -3.50 20.54
N GLU A 219 17.47 -2.99 21.20
CA GLU A 219 17.36 -1.94 22.23
C GLU A 219 17.15 -0.54 21.66
N THR A 220 17.31 -0.39 20.33
CA THR A 220 17.19 0.91 19.65
C THR A 220 15.81 1.14 19.05
N ILE A 221 14.99 0.11 18.93
CA ILE A 221 13.66 0.21 18.32
C ILE A 221 12.62 0.61 19.37
N GLN A 222 11.95 1.74 19.14
CA GLN A 222 10.80 2.21 19.93
C GLN A 222 9.48 1.78 19.29
N GLU A 223 9.32 2.05 18.00
CA GLU A 223 8.16 1.69 17.20
C GLU A 223 8.61 1.15 15.85
N LYS A 224 7.81 0.28 15.26
CA LYS A 224 8.02 -0.19 13.89
C LYS A 224 6.68 -0.47 13.22
N CYS A 225 6.55 -0.12 11.96
CA CYS A 225 5.40 -0.50 11.16
C CYS A 225 5.75 -0.59 9.67
N LEU A 226 5.03 -1.45 8.97
CA LEU A 226 5.01 -1.41 7.52
C LEU A 226 4.18 -0.22 7.05
N PHE A 227 4.55 0.36 5.93
CA PHE A 227 3.73 1.38 5.29
C PHE A 227 3.89 1.38 3.78
N ARG A 228 2.90 1.93 3.09
CA ARG A 228 2.89 2.04 1.62
C ARG A 228 2.29 3.37 1.20
N VAL A 229 2.94 4.06 0.28
CA VAL A 229 2.51 5.37 -0.20
C VAL A 229 1.99 5.27 -1.62
N THR A 230 0.81 5.84 -1.87
CA THR A 230 0.32 6.07 -3.24
C THR A 230 0.50 7.55 -3.58
N ARG A 231 1.06 7.82 -4.76
CA ARG A 231 1.32 9.17 -5.26
C ARG A 231 0.42 9.49 -6.45
N ASN A 232 0.17 10.77 -6.66
CA ASN A 232 -0.45 11.24 -7.90
C ASN A 232 0.45 10.86 -9.09
N ALA A 233 -0.12 10.17 -10.08
CA ALA A 233 0.58 9.77 -11.29
C ALA A 233 0.00 10.46 -12.54
N ASP A 234 -0.85 11.46 -12.37
CA ASP A 234 -1.37 12.28 -13.48
C ASP A 234 -0.23 13.20 -13.98
N ILE A 235 0.77 12.54 -14.54
CA ILE A 235 1.82 13.18 -15.33
C ILE A 235 1.30 13.18 -16.75
N ASP A 236 0.74 14.28 -17.16
CA ASP A 236 0.72 14.63 -18.58
C ASP A 236 2.20 14.84 -18.98
N VAL A 237 2.89 13.72 -19.24
CA VAL A 237 4.24 13.72 -19.79
C VAL A 237 4.09 14.14 -21.23
N LYS A 238 3.93 15.43 -21.45
CA LYS A 238 4.49 16.01 -22.65
C LYS A 238 6.01 15.90 -22.50
N GLU A 239 6.52 14.71 -22.80
CA GLU A 239 7.91 14.51 -23.19
C GLU A 239 8.13 15.34 -24.47
N GLY A 240 8.44 16.59 -24.29
CA GLY A 240 8.71 17.55 -25.30
C GLY A 240 9.98 18.30 -24.96
N MET A 241 11.08 17.81 -25.54
CA MET A 241 12.31 18.56 -25.84
C MET A 241 12.96 19.27 -24.66
N MET A 242 14.03 18.67 -24.18
CA MET A 242 15.14 19.39 -23.58
C MET A 242 15.76 20.22 -24.73
N ASP A 243 15.28 21.42 -24.90
CA ASP A 243 15.95 22.42 -25.70
C ASP A 243 17.13 22.96 -24.87
N HIS A 244 18.32 23.03 -25.44
CA HIS A 244 19.59 23.26 -24.74
C HIS A 244 19.77 24.69 -24.19
N ASP A 245 18.75 25.55 -24.26
CA ASP A 245 18.82 26.96 -23.83
C ASP A 245 17.87 27.33 -22.67
N ILE A 246 17.48 26.36 -21.82
CA ILE A 246 16.54 26.63 -20.73
C ILE A 246 17.29 27.22 -19.51
N ASP A 247 16.86 28.40 -19.04
CA ASP A 247 17.36 29.05 -17.83
C ASP A 247 17.22 28.13 -16.59
N TYR A 248 18.25 28.07 -15.78
CA TYR A 248 18.29 27.29 -14.52
C TYR A 248 17.07 27.54 -13.63
N ARG A 249 16.51 28.74 -13.62
CA ARG A 249 15.27 29.11 -12.90
C ARG A 249 14.05 28.38 -13.46
N GLU A 250 13.95 28.22 -14.77
CA GLU A 250 12.86 27.48 -15.42
C GLU A 250 12.96 25.99 -15.12
N ILE A 251 14.18 25.42 -15.15
CA ILE A 251 14.45 24.04 -14.76
C ILE A 251 14.02 23.80 -13.30
N MET A 252 14.39 24.68 -12.36
CA MET A 252 14.01 24.56 -10.97
C MET A 252 12.50 24.72 -10.77
N THR A 253 11.87 25.63 -11.48
CA THR A 253 10.41 25.81 -11.44
C THR A 253 9.69 24.57 -11.96
N GLU A 254 10.18 23.96 -13.04
CA GLU A 254 9.62 22.73 -13.59
C GLU A 254 9.85 21.53 -12.67
N LEU A 255 11.04 21.41 -12.04
CA LEU A 255 11.31 20.39 -11.03
C LEU A 255 10.40 20.55 -9.80
N LEU A 256 10.12 21.77 -9.36
CA LEU A 256 9.16 22.01 -8.27
C LEU A 256 7.73 21.67 -8.68
N LYS A 257 7.32 21.97 -9.91
CA LYS A 257 6.03 21.52 -10.45
C LYS A 257 5.93 19.99 -10.53
N ARG A 258 6.99 19.32 -10.99
CA ARG A 258 7.06 17.84 -11.01
C ARG A 258 6.99 17.23 -9.62
N ARG A 259 7.64 17.83 -8.61
CA ARG A 259 7.50 17.40 -7.21
C ARG A 259 6.08 17.55 -6.68
N ARG A 260 5.36 18.62 -7.02
CA ARG A 260 3.95 18.82 -6.66
C ARG A 260 3.05 17.78 -7.35
N LYS A 261 3.31 17.44 -8.62
CA LYS A 261 2.59 16.40 -9.35
C LYS A 261 2.77 15.00 -8.78
N LEU A 262 3.89 14.73 -8.11
CA LEU A 262 4.16 13.47 -7.41
C LEU A 262 3.75 13.49 -5.93
N ALA A 263 2.83 14.38 -5.54
CA ALA A 263 2.36 14.47 -4.16
C ALA A 263 1.76 13.14 -3.68
N ALA A 264 2.00 12.80 -2.42
CA ALA A 264 1.36 11.65 -1.80
C ALA A 264 -0.16 11.92 -1.70
N VAL A 265 -0.98 10.92 -2.03
CA VAL A 265 -2.44 10.99 -2.00
C VAL A 265 -3.04 10.00 -1.02
N ARG A 266 -2.30 8.96 -0.63
CA ARG A 266 -2.72 7.94 0.34
C ARG A 266 -1.51 7.36 1.06
N LEU A 267 -1.65 7.14 2.36
CA LEU A 267 -0.78 6.33 3.19
C LEU A 267 -1.56 5.11 3.66
N GLN A 268 -1.01 3.92 3.47
CA GLN A 268 -1.55 2.66 3.97
C GLN A 268 -0.62 2.13 5.06
N ILE A 269 -1.21 1.70 6.18
CA ILE A 269 -0.51 1.16 7.35
C ILE A 269 -1.29 -0.03 7.91
N PRO A 270 -0.65 -0.99 8.57
CA PRO A 270 -1.36 -1.97 9.38
C PRO A 270 -1.97 -1.30 10.62
N PRO A 271 -3.05 -1.87 11.19
CA PRO A 271 -3.61 -1.41 12.47
C PRO A 271 -2.68 -1.80 13.63
N ALA A 272 -1.55 -1.13 13.74
CA ALA A 272 -0.55 -1.37 14.77
C ALA A 272 -0.24 -0.07 15.53
N PRO A 273 0.05 -0.15 16.85
CA PRO A 273 0.37 1.02 17.65
C PRO A 273 1.78 1.57 17.30
N ALA A 274 1.87 2.33 16.23
CA ALA A 274 3.06 3.06 15.83
C ALA A 274 2.74 4.54 15.55
N PRO A 275 2.11 5.26 16.51
CA PRO A 275 1.57 6.60 16.29
C PRO A 275 2.64 7.63 15.94
N GLU A 276 3.85 7.49 16.47
CA GLU A 276 4.93 8.42 16.18
C GLU A 276 5.48 8.23 14.76
N VAL A 277 5.62 6.97 14.30
CA VAL A 277 6.00 6.69 12.90
C VAL A 277 4.95 7.25 11.96
N GLU A 278 3.65 7.01 12.21
CA GLU A 278 2.55 7.57 11.41
C GLU A 278 2.60 9.10 11.38
N ARG A 279 2.75 9.75 12.53
CA ARG A 279 2.83 11.20 12.65
C ARG A 279 4.00 11.77 11.85
N LEU A 280 5.19 11.15 11.95
CA LEU A 280 6.35 11.54 11.18
C LEU A 280 6.14 11.39 9.68
N LEU A 281 5.56 10.28 9.24
CA LEU A 281 5.25 10.02 7.83
C LEU A 281 4.22 11.04 7.31
N CYS A 282 3.13 11.29 8.04
CA CYS A 282 2.12 12.27 7.65
C CYS A 282 2.73 13.68 7.48
N ASN A 283 3.58 14.11 8.42
CA ASN A 283 4.25 15.39 8.34
C ASN A 283 5.20 15.48 7.14
N ARG A 284 6.00 14.45 6.89
CA ARG A 284 6.97 14.44 5.78
C ARG A 284 6.31 14.31 4.41
N LEU A 285 5.17 13.64 4.34
CA LEU A 285 4.39 13.43 3.10
C LEU A 285 3.34 14.51 2.87
N LEU A 286 3.15 15.44 3.82
CA LEU A 286 2.10 16.48 3.80
C LEU A 286 0.69 15.86 3.68
N LEU A 287 0.46 14.75 4.38
CA LEU A 287 -0.82 14.06 4.43
C LEU A 287 -1.59 14.41 5.72
N THR A 288 -2.89 14.50 5.59
CA THR A 288 -3.81 14.55 6.73
C THR A 288 -4.20 13.13 7.16
N HIS A 289 -4.57 12.93 8.42
CA HIS A 289 -5.05 11.63 8.93
C HIS A 289 -6.23 11.05 8.12
N LYS A 290 -7.05 11.89 7.48
CA LYS A 290 -8.12 11.44 6.58
C LYS A 290 -7.64 10.64 5.36
N ARG A 291 -6.34 10.64 5.09
CA ARG A 291 -5.68 9.93 3.98
C ARG A 291 -4.81 8.78 4.43
N VAL A 292 -4.85 8.47 5.71
CA VAL A 292 -4.26 7.27 6.29
C VAL A 292 -5.34 6.18 6.30
N PHE A 293 -5.00 5.03 5.72
CA PHE A 293 -5.88 3.87 5.65
C PHE A 293 -5.24 2.70 6.37
N GLU A 294 -5.84 2.31 7.47
CA GLU A 294 -5.47 1.10 8.18
C GLU A 294 -6.05 -0.13 7.47
N GLN A 295 -5.24 -1.18 7.34
CA GLN A 295 -5.68 -2.45 6.77
C GLN A 295 -5.00 -3.63 7.45
N LYS A 296 -5.76 -4.70 7.72
CA LYS A 296 -5.28 -5.95 8.33
C LYS A 296 -4.68 -6.91 7.31
N SER A 297 -5.16 -6.83 6.07
CA SER A 297 -4.55 -7.54 4.95
C SER A 297 -3.18 -6.93 4.57
N PRO A 298 -2.29 -7.66 3.89
CA PRO A 298 -1.05 -7.10 3.38
C PRO A 298 -1.28 -5.84 2.57
N LEU A 299 -0.35 -4.86 2.67
CA LEU A 299 -0.48 -3.53 2.04
C LEU A 299 -0.57 -3.57 0.51
N ASP A 300 -0.21 -4.69 -0.08
CA ASP A 300 -0.37 -4.99 -1.49
C ASP A 300 -0.74 -6.47 -1.66
N LEU A 301 -1.85 -6.74 -2.33
CA LEU A 301 -2.37 -8.08 -2.55
C LEU A 301 -1.89 -8.71 -3.86
N SER A 302 -1.00 -8.05 -4.61
CA SER A 302 -0.49 -8.55 -5.89
C SER A 302 0.28 -9.87 -5.77
N PHE A 303 0.76 -10.22 -4.57
CA PHE A 303 1.40 -11.51 -4.31
C PHE A 303 0.49 -12.71 -4.64
N PHE A 304 -0.81 -12.54 -4.60
CA PHE A 304 -1.74 -13.60 -4.99
C PHE A 304 -1.60 -14.03 -6.45
N TYR A 305 -1.15 -13.16 -7.36
CA TYR A 305 -0.88 -13.58 -8.73
C TYR A 305 0.26 -14.60 -8.81
N LYS A 306 1.32 -14.39 -8.01
CA LYS A 306 2.43 -15.35 -7.92
C LYS A 306 2.03 -16.62 -7.20
N LEU A 307 1.31 -16.50 -6.08
CA LEU A 307 0.83 -17.63 -5.29
C LEU A 307 -0.02 -18.58 -6.15
N THR A 308 -0.94 -18.05 -6.96
CA THR A 308 -1.77 -18.87 -7.84
C THR A 308 -0.98 -19.51 -8.96
N GLY A 309 0.07 -18.87 -9.46
CA GLY A 309 1.02 -19.46 -10.42
C GLY A 309 1.76 -20.68 -9.85
N LEU A 310 2.13 -20.64 -8.57
CA LEU A 310 2.80 -21.75 -7.88
C LEU A 310 1.83 -22.88 -7.53
N SER A 311 0.55 -22.57 -7.32
CA SER A 311 -0.46 -23.50 -6.81
C SER A 311 -1.34 -24.13 -7.89
N LEU A 312 -1.30 -23.67 -9.14
CA LEU A 312 -2.15 -24.16 -10.24
C LEU A 312 -2.02 -25.69 -10.50
N ILE A 313 -0.96 -26.33 -10.01
CA ILE A 313 -0.78 -27.79 -10.10
C ILE A 313 -1.62 -28.55 -9.05
N HIS A 314 -2.07 -27.89 -7.96
CA HIS A 314 -2.73 -28.51 -6.82
C HIS A 314 -4.12 -27.95 -6.47
N ILE A 315 -4.53 -26.84 -7.01
CA ILE A 315 -5.88 -26.23 -6.83
C ILE A 315 -6.70 -26.42 -8.12
N SER A 316 -6.40 -27.46 -8.88
CA SER A 316 -7.32 -27.91 -9.94
C SER A 316 -8.62 -28.41 -9.30
N GLU A 317 -9.73 -27.98 -9.85
CA GLU A 317 -11.12 -28.23 -9.50
C GLU A 317 -11.36 -29.55 -8.76
N PRO A 318 -12.23 -29.57 -7.73
CA PRO A 318 -12.83 -30.83 -7.34
C PRO A 318 -13.47 -31.40 -8.61
N THR A 319 -12.94 -32.53 -9.07
CA THR A 319 -13.49 -33.30 -10.18
C THR A 319 -15.00 -33.36 -9.98
N ARG A 320 -15.75 -32.65 -10.84
CA ARG A 320 -17.21 -32.90 -10.92
C ARG A 320 -17.38 -34.36 -11.20
N PRO A 321 -18.07 -35.13 -10.35
CA PRO A 321 -18.49 -36.46 -10.74
C PRO A 321 -19.43 -36.28 -11.93
N TYR A 322 -19.14 -36.94 -13.01
CA TYR A 322 -20.01 -37.05 -14.17
C TYR A 322 -21.34 -37.68 -13.77
#